data_7938fcd20ebc4d3329e28952dc34e80c
#
_entry.id   7938fcd20ebc4d3329e28952dc34e80c
#
_cell.length_a   1.000
_cell.length_b   1.000
_cell.length_c   1.000
_cell.angle_alpha   90.00
_cell.angle_beta   90.00
_cell.angle_gamma   90.00
#
_symmetry.space_group_name_H-M   'P 1'
#
loop_
_entity.id
_entity.type
_entity.pdbx_description
1 polymer ?
#
loop_
_entity_poly.entity_id
_entity_poly.type
_entity_poly.pdbx_seq_one_letter_code
_entity_poly.pdbx_strand_id
1 'polypeptide(L)'
;MYLRLCLTAVIVFNIGPSGAGQDAESLYFERTCIACHGKDGKHPAMSEYPIIAGQNEVYLIKQMQDIKTGARANAHSAPMKNVMHLISDEEIEIVAKWLASLE
;
A
#
# COMPACT_ATOMS: atom_id res chain seq x y z
N MET A 1 -42.71 38.57 -28.69
CA MET A 1 -41.26 38.39 -28.72
C MET A 1 -40.87 37.56 -27.52
N TYR A 2 -40.69 36.25 -27.71
CA TYR A 2 -40.40 35.33 -26.58
C TYR A 2 -38.90 35.16 -26.48
N LEU A 3 -38.34 35.65 -25.38
CA LEU A 3 -36.94 35.45 -25.04
C LEU A 3 -36.80 34.03 -24.48
N ARG A 4 -36.27 33.10 -25.29
CA ARG A 4 -35.91 31.77 -24.79
C ARG A 4 -34.58 31.89 -24.06
N LEU A 5 -34.66 31.88 -22.74
CA LEU A 5 -33.46 31.65 -21.90
C LEU A 5 -33.07 30.20 -22.08
N CYS A 6 -31.99 29.95 -22.83
CA CYS A 6 -31.31 28.68 -22.80
C CYS A 6 -30.54 28.60 -21.49
N LEU A 7 -31.11 27.91 -20.51
CA LEU A 7 -30.34 27.48 -19.34
C LEU A 7 -29.39 26.35 -19.81
N THR A 8 -28.17 26.72 -20.09
CA THR A 8 -27.11 25.72 -20.23
C THR A 8 -26.77 25.22 -18.82
N ALA A 9 -27.22 24.02 -18.52
CA ALA A 9 -26.80 23.35 -17.32
C ALA A 9 -25.31 23.05 -17.45
N VAL A 10 -24.48 23.76 -16.72
CA VAL A 10 -23.06 23.45 -16.60
C VAL A 10 -22.98 22.23 -15.67
N ILE A 11 -22.78 21.05 -16.26
CA ILE A 11 -22.48 19.85 -15.50
C ILE A 11 -21.04 20.00 -15.03
N VAL A 12 -20.87 20.41 -13.78
CA VAL A 12 -19.56 20.41 -13.15
C VAL A 12 -19.25 18.96 -12.76
N PHE A 13 -18.41 18.31 -13.54
CA PHE A 13 -17.80 17.06 -13.11
C PHE A 13 -16.83 17.38 -11.97
N ASN A 14 -17.25 17.10 -10.76
CA ASN A 14 -16.32 17.03 -9.63
C ASN A 14 -15.44 15.81 -9.81
N ILE A 15 -14.32 16.00 -10.52
CA ILE A 15 -13.25 15.01 -10.52
C ILE A 15 -12.57 15.20 -9.17
N GLY A 16 -12.89 14.34 -8.20
CA GLY A 16 -12.12 14.24 -6.97
C GLY A 16 -10.64 13.99 -7.28
N PRO A 17 -9.70 14.29 -6.36
CA PRO A 17 -8.28 14.15 -6.64
C PRO A 17 -8.00 12.71 -7.10
N SER A 18 -7.68 12.56 -8.38
CA SER A 18 -7.26 11.31 -8.97
C SER A 18 -5.96 10.87 -8.28
N GLY A 19 -5.95 9.72 -7.64
CA GLY A 19 -4.80 9.18 -6.91
C GLY A 19 -4.86 9.37 -5.40
N ALA A 20 -5.84 10.08 -4.86
CA ALA A 20 -6.14 10.00 -3.45
C ALA A 20 -6.76 8.64 -3.17
N GLY A 21 -5.95 7.68 -2.75
CA GLY A 21 -6.45 6.43 -2.28
C GLY A 21 -6.27 5.28 -3.26
N GLN A 22 -5.04 5.01 -3.64
CA GLN A 22 -4.74 3.60 -3.73
C GLN A 22 -5.08 3.03 -2.36
N ASP A 23 -6.12 2.21 -2.32
CA ASP A 23 -6.50 1.49 -1.14
C ASP A 23 -5.31 0.65 -0.69
N ALA A 24 -4.83 0.90 0.52
CA ALA A 24 -3.67 0.22 1.07
C ALA A 24 -3.88 -1.29 1.15
N GLU A 25 -5.09 -1.72 1.47
CA GLU A 25 -5.45 -3.14 1.50
C GLU A 25 -5.37 -3.77 0.10
N SER A 26 -5.85 -3.08 -0.92
CA SER A 26 -5.71 -3.52 -2.31
C SER A 26 -4.25 -3.60 -2.75
N LEU A 27 -3.42 -2.63 -2.39
CA LEU A 27 -1.98 -2.66 -2.63
C LEU A 27 -1.31 -3.86 -1.96
N TYR A 28 -1.64 -4.10 -0.71
CA TYR A 28 -1.13 -5.24 0.04
C TYR A 28 -1.43 -6.57 -0.66
N PHE A 29 -2.62 -6.70 -1.22
CA PHE A 29 -3.01 -7.86 -2.02
C PHE A 29 -2.29 -7.89 -3.37
N GLU A 30 -2.33 -6.81 -4.15
CA GLU A 30 -1.78 -6.73 -5.50
C GLU A 30 -0.27 -6.90 -5.54
N ARG A 31 0.43 -6.42 -4.53
CA ARG A 31 1.88 -6.59 -4.39
C ARG A 31 2.29 -7.90 -3.73
N THR A 32 1.35 -8.83 -3.58
CA THR A 32 1.54 -10.18 -3.06
C THR A 32 2.02 -10.30 -1.60
N CYS A 33 1.97 -9.24 -0.83
CA CYS A 33 2.30 -9.26 0.60
C CYS A 33 1.49 -10.32 1.36
N ILE A 34 0.22 -10.45 1.00
CA ILE A 34 -0.73 -11.41 1.55
C ILE A 34 -0.26 -12.86 1.45
N ALA A 35 0.49 -13.21 0.40
CA ALA A 35 0.93 -14.58 0.16
C ALA A 35 1.86 -15.11 1.27
N CYS A 36 2.67 -14.24 1.85
CA CYS A 36 3.63 -14.59 2.90
C CYS A 36 3.19 -14.13 4.28
N HIS A 37 2.63 -12.93 4.39
CA HIS A 37 2.29 -12.31 5.68
C HIS A 37 0.84 -12.54 6.13
N GLY A 38 0.05 -13.21 5.31
CA GLY A 38 -1.35 -13.49 5.62
C GLY A 38 -2.29 -12.31 5.28
N LYS A 39 -3.57 -12.59 5.30
CA LYS A 39 -4.62 -11.64 4.91
C LYS A 39 -4.64 -10.38 5.77
N ASP A 40 -4.31 -10.50 7.04
CA ASP A 40 -4.36 -9.45 8.05
C ASP A 40 -2.99 -9.02 8.56
N GLY A 41 -1.91 -9.57 8.00
CA GLY A 41 -0.54 -9.32 8.47
C GLY A 41 -0.20 -9.96 9.82
N LYS A 42 -1.10 -10.77 10.37
CA LYS A 42 -0.97 -11.44 11.70
C LYS A 42 -0.76 -12.94 11.63
N HIS A 43 -1.15 -13.56 10.51
CA HIS A 43 -1.12 -15.00 10.33
C HIS A 43 -0.25 -15.36 9.13
N PRO A 44 1.09 -15.28 9.29
CA PRO A 44 2.00 -15.57 8.19
C PRO A 44 1.88 -17.01 7.73
N ALA A 45 2.16 -17.26 6.45
CA ALA A 45 2.09 -18.58 5.84
C ALA A 45 3.11 -19.56 6.45
N MET A 46 4.22 -19.06 6.95
CA MET A 46 5.27 -19.83 7.61
C MET A 46 5.71 -19.11 8.89
N SER A 47 6.12 -19.87 9.89
CA SER A 47 6.55 -19.33 11.20
C SER A 47 7.77 -18.43 11.12
N GLU A 48 8.58 -18.56 10.07
CA GLU A 48 9.77 -17.74 9.83
C GLU A 48 9.43 -16.34 9.28
N TYR A 49 8.22 -16.16 8.76
CA TYR A 49 7.79 -14.85 8.26
C TYR A 49 7.26 -13.99 9.42
N PRO A 50 7.65 -12.72 9.49
CA PRO A 50 7.25 -11.90 10.61
C PRO A 50 5.77 -11.49 10.56
N ILE A 51 5.22 -11.30 11.76
CA ILE A 51 3.95 -10.60 11.94
C ILE A 51 4.22 -9.12 11.75
N ILE A 52 3.51 -8.49 10.83
CA ILE A 52 3.76 -7.09 10.43
C ILE A 52 2.61 -6.14 10.77
N ALA A 53 1.45 -6.65 11.11
CA ALA A 53 0.34 -5.83 11.57
C ALA A 53 0.61 -5.22 12.94
N GLY A 54 0.25 -3.94 13.12
CA GLY A 54 0.42 -3.24 14.38
C GLY A 54 1.85 -2.79 14.69
N GLN A 55 2.77 -2.95 13.77
CA GLN A 55 4.14 -2.47 13.91
C GLN A 55 4.24 -0.95 13.75
N ASN A 56 5.30 -0.36 14.27
CA ASN A 56 5.58 1.07 14.10
C ASN A 56 5.76 1.42 12.63
N GLU A 57 5.08 2.47 12.18
CA GLU A 57 5.07 2.89 10.77
C GLU A 57 6.48 3.23 10.25
N VAL A 58 7.24 4.02 10.99
CA VAL A 58 8.61 4.41 10.60
C VAL A 58 9.52 3.18 10.51
N TYR A 59 9.37 2.27 11.45
CA TYR A 59 10.11 1.00 11.42
C TYR A 59 9.77 0.15 10.18
N LEU A 60 8.49 0.03 9.85
CA LEU A 60 8.05 -0.70 8.66
C LEU A 60 8.60 -0.09 7.37
N ILE A 61 8.55 1.23 7.24
CA ILE A 61 9.08 1.94 6.08
C ILE A 61 10.57 1.65 5.93
N LYS A 62 11.32 1.80 7.01
CA LYS A 62 12.76 1.57 7.00
C LYS A 62 13.09 0.13 6.62
N GLN A 63 12.40 -0.85 7.20
CA GLN A 63 12.66 -2.26 6.91
C GLN A 63 12.35 -2.60 5.45
N MET A 64 11.25 -2.12 4.92
CA MET A 64 10.90 -2.34 3.51
C MET A 64 11.91 -1.69 2.56
N GLN A 65 12.33 -0.46 2.85
CA GLN A 65 13.37 0.23 2.06
C GLN A 65 14.71 -0.49 2.12
N ASP A 66 15.13 -0.93 3.31
CA ASP A 66 16.39 -1.64 3.50
C ASP A 66 16.42 -2.98 2.76
N ILE A 67 15.30 -3.71 2.73
CA ILE A 67 15.17 -4.93 1.96
C ILE A 67 15.23 -4.62 0.46
N LYS A 68 14.51 -3.60 0.02
CA LYS A 68 14.45 -3.18 -1.39
C LYS A 68 15.84 -2.82 -1.93
N THR A 69 16.62 -2.08 -1.16
CA THR A 69 17.97 -1.63 -1.55
C THR A 69 19.06 -2.68 -1.34
N GLY A 70 18.76 -3.72 -0.58
CA GLY A 70 19.74 -4.73 -0.18
C GLY A 70 20.54 -4.39 1.08
N ALA A 71 20.25 -3.27 1.73
CA ALA A 71 20.86 -2.91 3.02
C ALA A 71 20.52 -3.92 4.11
N ARG A 72 19.34 -4.54 4.01
CA ARG A 72 18.96 -5.71 4.80
C ARG A 72 18.89 -6.93 3.89
N ALA A 73 19.78 -7.90 4.12
CA ALA A 73 19.91 -9.12 3.31
C ALA A 73 20.05 -10.38 4.13
N ASN A 74 19.60 -10.36 5.39
CA ASN A 74 19.73 -11.49 6.32
C ASN A 74 18.58 -12.49 6.19
N ALA A 75 18.84 -13.74 6.63
CA ALA A 75 17.85 -14.80 6.76
C ALA A 75 16.94 -14.95 5.51
N HIS A 76 15.63 -14.86 5.69
CA HIS A 76 14.63 -15.07 4.66
C HIS A 76 14.26 -13.78 3.90
N SER A 77 15.15 -12.78 3.87
CA SER A 77 14.90 -11.51 3.15
C SER A 77 14.93 -11.63 1.63
N ALA A 78 15.57 -12.67 1.08
CA ALA A 78 15.74 -12.80 -0.38
C ALA A 78 14.40 -12.88 -1.15
N PRO A 79 13.41 -13.67 -0.75
CA PRO A 79 12.09 -13.66 -1.39
C PRO A 79 11.39 -12.31 -1.27
N MET A 80 11.50 -11.67 -0.10
CA MET A 80 10.93 -10.34 0.14
C MET A 80 11.56 -9.28 -0.76
N LYS A 81 12.87 -9.35 -1.00
CA LYS A 81 13.57 -8.44 -1.93
C LYS A 81 12.96 -8.48 -3.33
N ASN A 82 12.63 -9.66 -3.83
CA ASN A 82 11.99 -9.80 -5.13
C ASN A 82 10.62 -9.12 -5.19
N VAL A 83 9.84 -9.19 -4.12
CA VAL A 83 8.56 -8.47 -4.00
C VAL A 83 8.80 -6.96 -3.93
N MET A 84 9.80 -6.52 -3.18
CA MET A 84 10.10 -5.10 -2.99
C MET A 84 10.54 -4.38 -4.26
N HIS A 85 10.99 -5.09 -5.29
CA HIS A 85 11.25 -4.51 -6.61
C HIS A 85 9.97 -4.05 -7.33
N LEU A 86 8.82 -4.57 -6.94
CA LEU A 86 7.53 -4.29 -7.55
C LEU A 86 6.80 -3.12 -6.91
N ILE A 87 7.30 -2.62 -5.79
CA ILE A 87 6.63 -1.59 -4.98
C ILE A 87 7.45 -0.31 -5.00
N SER A 88 6.79 0.83 -5.23
CA SER A 88 7.42 2.15 -5.17
C SER A 88 7.62 2.61 -3.72
N ASP A 89 8.47 3.61 -3.51
CA ASP A 89 8.67 4.19 -2.18
C ASP A 89 7.38 4.83 -1.62
N GLU A 90 6.57 5.42 -2.49
CA GLU A 90 5.26 5.97 -2.11
C GLU A 90 4.28 4.88 -1.68
N GLU A 91 4.27 3.77 -2.39
CA GLU A 91 3.45 2.60 -2.05
C GLU A 91 3.91 1.95 -0.73
N ILE A 92 5.21 1.94 -0.46
CA ILE A 92 5.76 1.50 0.83
C ILE A 92 5.16 2.32 1.98
N GLU A 93 5.11 3.63 1.85
CA GLU A 93 4.53 4.51 2.86
C GLU A 93 3.04 4.23 3.08
N ILE A 94 2.29 4.03 2.00
CA ILE A 94 0.86 3.73 2.06
C ILE A 94 0.60 2.40 2.80
N VAL A 95 1.31 1.36 2.43
CA VAL A 95 1.16 0.04 3.06
C VAL A 95 1.63 0.05 4.50
N ALA A 96 2.74 0.71 4.80
CA ALA A 96 3.27 0.81 6.16
C ALA A 96 2.30 1.53 7.10
N LYS A 97 1.71 2.62 6.65
CA LYS A 97 0.71 3.36 7.43
C LYS A 97 -0.53 2.50 7.74
N TRP A 98 -1.01 1.77 6.76
CA TRP A 98 -2.14 0.86 6.93
C TRP A 98 -1.82 -0.27 7.91
N LEU A 99 -0.68 -0.95 7.72
CA LEU A 99 -0.23 -2.03 8.62
C LEU A 99 -0.06 -1.54 10.06
N ALA A 100 0.52 -0.37 10.24
CA ALA A 100 0.71 0.22 11.57
C ALA A 100 -0.62 0.52 12.28
N SER A 101 -1.69 0.75 11.52
CA SER A 101 -3.04 1.02 12.04
C SER A 101 -3.80 -0.24 12.46
N LEU A 102 -3.36 -1.41 12.07
CA LEU A 102 -4.03 -2.67 12.38
C LEU A 102 -3.75 -3.11 13.83
N GLU A 103 -4.77 -3.64 14.46
CA GLU A 103 -4.67 -4.19 15.83
C GLU A 103 -4.36 -5.68 15.85
#